data_3b90a5fa4401fa0b302a73a479a04c7d
#
_entry.id   3b90a5fa4401fa0b302a73a479a04c7d
#
_cell.length_a   1.000
_cell.length_b   1.000
_cell.length_c   1.000
_cell.angle_alpha   90.00
_cell.angle_beta   90.00
_cell.angle_gamma   90.00
#
_symmetry.space_group_name_H-M   'P 1'
#
loop_
_entity.id
_entity.type
_entity.pdbx_description
1 polymer ?
#
loop_
_entity_poly.entity_id
_entity_poly.type
_entity_poly.pdbx_seq_one_letter_code
_entity_poly.pdbx_strand_id
1 'polypeptide(L)'
;MKIPKLALENFEISLCFACGQDNPIGLKLKPVYDGEGVRAEFTPREFHQGWKNATHGGILYSLLDEATAYAILCRGVDFGVTAKSEVRFKQVAPINEP
;
A
#
# COMPACT_ATOMS: atom_id res chain seq x y z
N MET A 1 -12.41 0.97 -11.24
CA MET A 1 -12.96 2.21 -10.65
C MET A 1 -11.88 2.94 -9.87
N LYS A 2 -11.89 4.25 -9.95
CA LYS A 2 -10.92 5.05 -9.20
C LYS A 2 -11.35 5.23 -7.75
N ILE A 3 -10.38 5.50 -6.89
CA ILE A 3 -10.64 5.89 -5.51
C ILE A 3 -11.46 7.19 -5.52
N PRO A 4 -12.45 7.34 -4.64
CA PRO A 4 -13.28 8.55 -4.60
C PRO A 4 -12.44 9.82 -4.53
N LYS A 5 -12.71 10.74 -5.44
CA LYS A 5 -11.95 11.98 -5.55
C LYS A 5 -12.01 12.81 -4.28
N LEU A 6 -13.17 12.90 -3.66
CA LEU A 6 -13.34 13.69 -2.43
C LEU A 6 -12.43 13.19 -1.31
N ALA A 7 -12.30 11.87 -1.17
CA ALA A 7 -11.43 11.29 -0.15
C ALA A 7 -9.97 11.65 -0.41
N LEU A 8 -9.55 11.70 -1.67
CA LEU A 8 -8.18 12.06 -2.03
C LEU A 8 -7.90 13.55 -1.87
N GLU A 9 -8.89 14.40 -2.15
CA GLU A 9 -8.72 15.85 -2.05
C GLU A 9 -8.59 16.35 -0.62
N ASN A 10 -9.15 15.62 0.34
CA ASN A 10 -9.09 16.01 1.75
C ASN A 10 -7.74 15.70 2.40
N PHE A 11 -6.86 15.02 1.69
CA PHE A 11 -5.56 14.63 2.22
C PHE A 11 -4.46 14.93 1.23
N GLU A 12 -3.35 15.42 1.74
CA GLU A 12 -2.15 15.56 0.96
C GLU A 12 -1.44 14.21 0.92
N ILE A 13 -1.60 13.48 -0.16
CA ILE A 13 -1.03 12.13 -0.30
C ILE A 13 0.09 12.04 -1.33
N SER A 14 0.47 13.15 -1.97
CA SER A 14 1.52 13.11 -3.00
C SER A 14 2.86 12.63 -2.46
N LEU A 15 3.13 12.83 -1.19
CA LEU A 15 4.34 12.39 -0.52
C LEU A 15 4.11 11.19 0.40
N CYS A 16 2.96 10.55 0.35
CA CYS A 16 2.72 9.33 1.12
C CYS A 16 3.80 8.30 0.77
N PHE A 17 4.39 7.69 1.80
CA PHE A 17 5.43 6.71 1.56
C PHE A 17 4.95 5.54 0.70
N ALA A 18 3.73 5.06 0.94
CA ALA A 18 3.23 3.88 0.24
C ALA A 18 2.62 4.22 -1.13
N CYS A 19 1.80 5.28 -1.23
CA CYS A 19 1.05 5.56 -2.46
C CYS A 19 1.37 6.91 -3.11
N GLY A 20 2.19 7.75 -2.49
CA GLY A 20 2.53 9.06 -3.04
C GLY A 20 3.38 8.97 -4.28
N GLN A 21 2.87 9.48 -5.40
CA GLN A 21 3.57 9.37 -6.67
C GLN A 21 4.76 10.32 -6.76
N ASP A 22 4.82 11.34 -5.90
CA ASP A 22 5.89 12.34 -5.89
C ASP A 22 6.97 12.05 -4.83
N ASN A 23 6.81 11.02 -4.03
CA ASN A 23 7.81 10.68 -3.03
C ASN A 23 8.96 9.91 -3.68
N PRO A 24 10.18 10.47 -3.72
CA PRO A 24 11.29 9.83 -4.43
C PRO A 24 11.74 8.49 -3.83
N ILE A 25 11.44 8.24 -2.55
CA ILE A 25 11.78 6.97 -1.92
C ILE A 25 10.53 6.12 -1.62
N GLY A 26 9.38 6.52 -2.14
CA GLY A 26 8.12 5.85 -1.87
C GLY A 26 7.90 4.60 -2.71
N LEU A 27 6.94 3.82 -2.31
CA LEU A 27 6.59 2.56 -2.98
C LEU A 27 5.74 2.80 -4.23
N LYS A 28 5.08 3.95 -4.32
CA LYS A 28 4.27 4.40 -5.46
C LYS A 28 3.18 3.39 -5.84
N LEU A 29 2.58 2.79 -4.84
CA LEU A 29 1.49 1.84 -5.04
C LEU A 29 0.29 2.55 -5.63
N LYS A 30 -0.39 1.90 -6.57
CA LYS A 30 -1.58 2.43 -7.23
C LYS A 30 -2.74 1.47 -7.06
N PRO A 31 -3.38 1.46 -5.88
CA PRO A 31 -4.51 0.59 -5.67
C PRO A 31 -5.69 0.97 -6.57
N VAL A 32 -6.43 -0.05 -7.03
CA VAL A 32 -7.64 0.16 -7.81
C VAL A 32 -8.78 -0.62 -7.20
N TYR A 33 -9.99 -0.08 -7.30
CA TYR A 33 -11.20 -0.73 -6.85
C TYR A 33 -11.85 -1.46 -8.02
N ASP A 34 -12.06 -2.76 -7.87
CA ASP A 34 -12.55 -3.62 -8.95
C ASP A 34 -14.05 -3.97 -8.85
N GLY A 35 -14.78 -3.29 -7.95
CA GLY A 35 -16.20 -3.55 -7.72
C GLY A 35 -16.47 -4.42 -6.51
N GLU A 36 -15.50 -5.22 -6.09
CA GLU A 36 -15.60 -6.09 -4.93
C GLU A 36 -14.62 -5.74 -3.83
N GLY A 37 -13.45 -5.26 -4.22
CA GLY A 37 -12.40 -4.91 -3.29
C GLY A 37 -11.32 -4.11 -3.97
N VAL A 38 -10.22 -3.92 -3.27
CA VAL A 38 -9.07 -3.17 -3.75
C VAL A 38 -7.95 -4.14 -4.11
N ARG A 39 -7.30 -3.89 -5.22
CA ARG A 39 -6.13 -4.67 -5.63
C ARG A 39 -5.01 -3.75 -6.07
N ALA A 40 -3.79 -4.21 -5.89
CA ALA A 40 -2.61 -3.50 -6.31
C ALA A 40 -1.50 -4.49 -6.59
N GLU A 41 -0.55 -4.09 -7.41
CA GLU A 41 0.64 -4.89 -7.67
C GLU A 41 1.88 -4.10 -7.27
N PHE A 42 2.86 -4.82 -6.76
CA PHE A 42 4.13 -4.23 -6.39
C PHE A 42 5.24 -5.25 -6.62
N THR A 43 6.31 -4.81 -7.24
CA THR A 43 7.50 -5.63 -7.42
C THR A 43 8.60 -5.09 -6.52
N PRO A 44 8.95 -5.78 -5.43
CA PRO A 44 10.04 -5.34 -4.57
C PRO A 44 11.37 -5.35 -5.31
N ARG A 45 12.20 -4.37 -5.03
CA ARG A 45 13.54 -4.25 -5.61
C ARG A 45 14.59 -4.38 -4.51
N GLU A 46 15.86 -4.25 -4.88
CA GLU A 46 16.98 -4.45 -3.97
C GLU A 46 16.93 -3.56 -2.73
N PHE A 47 16.38 -2.34 -2.85
CA PHE A 47 16.28 -1.42 -1.71
C PHE A 47 15.09 -1.70 -0.80
N HIS A 48 14.29 -2.69 -1.14
CA HIS A 48 13.17 -3.14 -0.30
C HIS A 48 13.51 -4.39 0.50
N GLN A 49 14.78 -4.77 0.50
CA GLN A 49 15.22 -5.96 1.22
C GLN A 49 15.28 -5.76 2.71
N GLY A 50 14.95 -6.83 3.42
CA GLY A 50 15.41 -7.06 4.78
C GLY A 50 16.63 -7.96 4.70
N TRP A 51 16.42 -9.27 4.83
CA TRP A 51 17.48 -10.23 4.61
C TRP A 51 17.72 -10.40 3.11
N LYS A 52 18.87 -10.92 2.75
CA LYS A 52 19.25 -11.02 1.34
C LYS A 52 18.17 -11.72 0.50
N ASN A 53 17.78 -11.08 -0.58
CA ASN A 53 16.78 -11.55 -1.54
C ASN A 53 15.36 -11.70 -0.99
N ALA A 54 15.12 -11.21 0.22
CA ALA A 54 13.80 -11.27 0.85
C ALA A 54 13.28 -9.85 1.09
N THR A 55 12.03 -9.61 0.71
CA THR A 55 11.40 -8.31 0.98
C THR A 55 11.27 -8.09 2.48
N HIS A 56 11.65 -6.90 2.94
CA HIS A 56 11.55 -6.52 4.34
C HIS A 56 10.09 -6.58 4.81
N GLY A 57 9.87 -7.16 6.00
CA GLY A 57 8.51 -7.28 6.56
C GLY A 57 7.81 -5.93 6.72
N GLY A 58 8.54 -4.88 7.07
CA GLY A 58 7.98 -3.54 7.15
C GLY A 58 7.47 -3.01 5.82
N ILE A 59 8.13 -3.36 4.72
CA ILE A 59 7.65 -3.00 3.38
C ILE A 59 6.36 -3.76 3.06
N LEU A 60 6.32 -5.07 3.33
CA LEU A 60 5.11 -5.86 3.13
C LEU A 60 3.95 -5.32 3.97
N TYR A 61 4.23 -4.96 5.22
CA TYR A 61 3.22 -4.39 6.10
C TYR A 61 2.70 -3.06 5.54
N SER A 62 3.58 -2.21 5.04
CA SER A 62 3.18 -0.93 4.44
C SER A 62 2.24 -1.12 3.26
N LEU A 63 2.51 -2.11 2.41
CA LEU A 63 1.66 -2.41 1.27
C LEU A 63 0.27 -2.89 1.71
N LEU A 64 0.22 -3.77 2.70
CA LEU A 64 -1.04 -4.29 3.23
C LEU A 64 -1.84 -3.20 3.94
N ASP A 65 -1.18 -2.37 4.73
CA ASP A 65 -1.81 -1.26 5.42
C ASP A 65 -2.43 -0.28 4.44
N GLU A 66 -1.71 0.05 3.38
CA GLU A 66 -2.19 0.98 2.36
C GLU A 66 -3.38 0.42 1.60
N ALA A 67 -3.32 -0.84 1.18
CA ALA A 67 -4.44 -1.48 0.50
C ALA A 67 -5.69 -1.50 1.38
N THR A 68 -5.53 -1.74 2.67
CA THR A 68 -6.64 -1.73 3.63
C THR A 68 -7.23 -0.33 3.76
N ALA A 69 -6.38 0.70 3.82
CA ALA A 69 -6.83 2.08 3.90
C ALA A 69 -7.67 2.46 2.67
N TYR A 70 -7.21 2.10 1.48
CA TYR A 70 -7.98 2.35 0.26
C TYR A 70 -9.30 1.58 0.24
N ALA A 71 -9.32 0.36 0.75
CA ALA A 71 -10.56 -0.42 0.84
C ALA A 71 -11.59 0.30 1.73
N ILE A 72 -11.15 0.89 2.82
CA ILE A 72 -12.02 1.66 3.72
C ILE A 72 -12.56 2.90 3.02
N LEU A 73 -11.70 3.65 2.31
CA LEU A 73 -12.12 4.83 1.56
C LEU A 73 -13.16 4.48 0.51
N CYS A 74 -13.00 3.36 -0.18
CA CYS A 74 -13.97 2.90 -1.18
C CYS A 74 -15.31 2.50 -0.60
N ARG A 75 -15.39 2.30 0.71
CA ARG A 75 -16.64 2.01 1.43
C ARG A 75 -17.31 3.27 1.96
N GLY A 76 -16.82 4.45 1.60
CA GLY A 76 -17.45 5.72 1.96
C GLY A 76 -16.96 6.33 3.27
N VAL A 77 -15.92 5.80 3.86
CA VAL A 77 -15.30 6.40 5.05
C VAL A 77 -14.30 7.45 4.58
N ASP A 78 -14.49 8.69 4.98
CA ASP A 78 -13.69 9.82 4.50
C ASP A 78 -12.28 9.89 5.11
N PHE A 79 -12.11 9.34 6.29
CA PHE A 79 -10.84 9.43 7.00
C PHE A 79 -10.69 8.25 7.95
N GLY A 80 -9.48 7.73 8.02
CA GLY A 80 -9.16 6.69 8.98
C GLY A 80 -7.66 6.51 9.11
N VAL A 81 -7.22 6.10 10.28
CA VAL A 81 -5.84 5.70 10.52
C VAL A 81 -5.84 4.33 11.18
N THR A 82 -4.80 3.55 10.91
CA THR A 82 -4.67 2.23 11.49
C THR A 82 -4.32 2.35 12.97
N ALA A 83 -5.20 1.85 13.83
CA ALA A 83 -4.95 1.83 15.26
C ALA A 83 -4.32 0.50 15.70
N LYS A 84 -4.72 -0.59 15.07
CA LYS A 84 -4.21 -1.91 15.40
C LYS A 84 -4.42 -2.86 14.23
N SER A 85 -3.43 -3.71 13.98
CA SER A 85 -3.56 -4.76 12.99
C SER A 85 -2.66 -5.92 13.38
N GLU A 86 -2.90 -7.08 12.77
CA GLU A 86 -2.10 -8.28 12.97
C GLU A 86 -1.81 -8.90 11.62
N VAL A 87 -0.54 -9.18 11.35
CA VAL A 87 -0.08 -9.75 10.09
C VAL A 87 0.81 -10.95 10.37
N ARG A 88 0.62 -12.02 9.61
CA ARG A 88 1.48 -13.20 9.64
C ARG A 88 2.22 -13.34 8.33
N PHE A 89 3.53 -13.43 8.39
CA PHE A 89 4.36 -13.65 7.22
C PHE A 89 4.72 -15.14 7.18
N LYS A 90 3.96 -15.90 6.42
CA LYS A 90 4.10 -17.36 6.36
C LYS A 90 5.20 -17.82 5.41
N GLN A 91 5.57 -16.97 4.47
CA GLN A 91 6.58 -17.28 3.46
C GLN A 91 7.40 -16.03 3.18
N VAL A 92 8.61 -16.24 2.69
CA VAL A 92 9.44 -15.15 2.21
C VAL A 92 8.84 -14.60 0.91
N ALA A 93 8.77 -13.28 0.79
CA ALA A 93 8.40 -12.61 -0.45
C ALA A 93 9.70 -12.23 -1.17
N PRO A 94 10.07 -12.92 -2.26
CA PRO A 94 11.33 -12.62 -2.93
C PRO A 94 11.29 -11.26 -3.60
N ILE A 95 12.46 -10.61 -3.68
CA ILE A 95 12.57 -9.37 -4.44
C ILE A 95 12.54 -9.70 -5.94
N ASN A 96 12.22 -8.68 -6.76
CA ASN A 96 12.17 -8.76 -8.22
C ASN A 96 11.06 -9.66 -8.78
N GLU A 97 10.07 -9.99 -7.96
CA GLU A 97 8.87 -10.70 -8.38
C GLU A 97 7.63 -9.96 -7.86
N PRO A 98 6.60 -9.83 -8.69
CA PRO A 98 5.40 -9.11 -8.29
C PRO A 98 4.58 -9.84 -7.23
#